data_04ca2ef541b7eb1aba8f2b73582a118c
#
_entry.id   04ca2ef541b7eb1aba8f2b73582a118c
#
_cell.length_a   1.000
_cell.length_b   1.000
_cell.length_c   1.000
_cell.angle_alpha   90.00
_cell.angle_beta   90.00
_cell.angle_gamma   90.00
#
_symmetry.space_group_name_H-M   'P 1'
#
loop_
_entity.id
_entity.type
_entity.pdbx_description
1 polymer ?
#
loop_
_entity_poly.entity_id
_entity_poly.type
_entity_poly.pdbx_seq_one_letter_code
_entity_poly.pdbx_strand_id
1 'polypeptide(L)'
;MIKKFTTAIILVMASLTVHAGENAAFPEFKGWKMQEEKRVYNSGDLWELIDGAADIFLSYYFQDLHIAEYTSKDRIIRVELYRHNSPANAYGIYTAERMPDYPQVAVGSQGYKSQGVLNFMAGNYYVKIMSAGVTEVDDNTLALLAGKVDDLLAQPVGLPEETTFFPEEGKALLSDSYIAQNFLGYSFFRAAYSARYGVQGEIQVFLIRLTPEEIQKMLEQYFAMMKADKVTLKDGYYTVEDMFNGRVFLKQKGNSLVGVLNTSDEKTALDYLNKVADKLP
;
A
#
# COMPACT_ATOMS: atom_id res chain seq x y z
N MET A 1 -61.67 -25.10 28.66
CA MET A 1 -60.39 -25.38 27.97
C MET A 1 -60.08 -24.25 27.00
N ILE A 2 -59.25 -23.29 27.41
CA ILE A 2 -58.91 -22.10 26.63
C ILE A 2 -57.51 -22.35 26.05
N LYS A 3 -57.40 -22.52 24.72
CA LYS A 3 -56.13 -22.65 24.02
C LYS A 3 -55.50 -21.26 23.87
N LYS A 4 -54.35 -21.04 24.51
CA LYS A 4 -53.50 -19.88 24.30
C LYS A 4 -52.70 -20.04 23.00
N PHE A 5 -52.93 -19.18 22.02
CA PHE A 5 -52.07 -19.02 20.85
C PHE A 5 -50.93 -18.07 21.20
N THR A 6 -49.69 -18.58 21.16
CA THR A 6 -48.49 -17.76 21.31
C THR A 6 -48.01 -17.39 19.91
N THR A 7 -48.18 -16.12 19.55
CA THR A 7 -47.68 -15.59 18.29
C THR A 7 -46.18 -15.27 18.47
N ALA A 8 -45.32 -16.01 17.81
CA ALA A 8 -43.90 -15.71 17.73
C ALA A 8 -43.66 -14.62 16.67
N ILE A 9 -43.20 -13.47 17.10
CA ILE A 9 -42.76 -12.38 16.22
C ILE A 9 -41.30 -12.72 15.82
N ILE A 10 -41.10 -13.11 14.56
CA ILE A 10 -39.76 -13.26 13.98
C ILE A 10 -39.30 -11.89 13.54
N LEU A 11 -38.36 -11.31 14.29
CA LEU A 11 -37.68 -10.07 13.93
C LEU A 11 -36.64 -10.37 12.85
N VAL A 12 -36.95 -10.12 11.59
CA VAL A 12 -36.00 -10.20 10.48
C VAL A 12 -35.10 -8.95 10.57
N MET A 13 -33.89 -9.14 11.11
CA MET A 13 -32.83 -8.15 10.95
C MET A 13 -32.35 -8.19 9.49
N ALA A 14 -32.81 -7.25 8.69
CA ALA A 14 -32.22 -6.96 7.39
C ALA A 14 -30.85 -6.31 7.63
N SER A 15 -29.79 -7.08 7.45
CA SER A 15 -28.43 -6.55 7.35
C SER A 15 -28.35 -5.74 6.04
N LEU A 16 -28.36 -4.42 6.18
CA LEU A 16 -28.00 -3.50 5.11
C LEU A 16 -26.50 -3.70 4.82
N THR A 17 -26.18 -4.56 3.89
CA THR A 17 -24.85 -4.54 3.24
C THR A 17 -24.82 -3.29 2.37
N VAL A 18 -24.19 -2.24 2.89
CA VAL A 18 -23.82 -1.08 2.08
C VAL A 18 -22.78 -1.56 1.07
N HIS A 19 -23.21 -1.77 -0.17
CA HIS A 19 -22.29 -1.89 -1.30
C HIS A 19 -21.72 -0.49 -1.55
N ALA A 20 -20.58 -0.19 -0.94
CA ALA A 20 -19.74 0.96 -1.33
C ALA A 20 -19.09 0.62 -2.67
N GLY A 21 -19.79 0.87 -3.77
CA GLY A 21 -19.33 0.44 -5.09
C GLY A 21 -19.85 1.22 -6.29
N GLU A 22 -20.60 2.31 -6.14
CA GLU A 22 -21.14 2.96 -7.36
C GLU A 22 -21.13 4.50 -7.42
N ASN A 23 -20.76 5.21 -6.36
CA ASN A 23 -20.54 6.67 -6.48
C ASN A 23 -19.60 7.10 -5.35
N ALA A 24 -18.32 7.26 -5.63
CA ALA A 24 -17.45 8.01 -4.74
C ALA A 24 -18.04 9.43 -4.63
N ALA A 25 -18.72 9.70 -3.51
CA ALA A 25 -19.27 11.02 -3.26
C ALA A 25 -18.11 11.93 -2.87
N PHE A 26 -17.97 13.05 -3.54
CA PHE A 26 -17.01 14.08 -3.17
C PHE A 26 -17.67 15.06 -2.20
N PRO A 27 -16.99 15.54 -1.14
CA PRO A 27 -17.60 16.38 -0.12
C PRO A 27 -17.95 17.76 -0.65
N GLU A 28 -19.01 18.36 -0.10
CA GLU A 28 -19.21 19.80 -0.26
C GLU A 28 -18.07 20.58 0.41
N PHE A 29 -17.53 21.59 -0.29
CA PHE A 29 -16.45 22.42 0.22
C PHE A 29 -16.83 23.88 0.18
N LYS A 30 -17.04 24.48 1.36
CA LYS A 30 -17.56 25.85 1.51
C LYS A 30 -16.69 26.88 0.76
N GLY A 31 -17.30 27.67 -0.10
CA GLY A 31 -16.63 28.69 -0.92
C GLY A 31 -16.05 28.14 -2.22
N TRP A 32 -16.24 26.86 -2.51
CA TRP A 32 -15.84 26.20 -3.73
C TRP A 32 -17.07 25.55 -4.40
N LYS A 33 -17.11 25.60 -5.71
CA LYS A 33 -18.15 24.96 -6.52
C LYS A 33 -17.52 23.71 -7.16
N MET A 34 -18.08 22.52 -6.81
CA MET A 34 -17.70 21.29 -7.50
C MET A 34 -18.28 21.32 -8.92
N GLN A 35 -17.49 20.91 -9.91
CA GLN A 35 -17.96 20.76 -11.28
C GLN A 35 -18.91 19.54 -11.35
N GLU A 36 -19.95 19.67 -12.19
CA GLU A 36 -20.99 18.62 -12.32
C GLU A 36 -20.46 17.36 -13.00
N GLU A 37 -19.46 17.50 -13.87
CA GLU A 37 -18.89 16.39 -14.63
C GLU A 37 -17.82 15.66 -13.80
N LYS A 38 -18.22 14.54 -13.18
CA LYS A 38 -17.32 13.57 -12.57
C LYS A 38 -16.73 12.69 -13.67
N ARG A 39 -15.39 12.60 -13.73
CA ARG A 39 -14.70 11.67 -14.62
C ARG A 39 -14.36 10.40 -13.87
N VAL A 40 -14.65 9.25 -14.46
CA VAL A 40 -14.35 7.93 -13.89
C VAL A 40 -13.56 7.16 -14.93
N TYR A 41 -12.43 6.59 -14.50
CA TYR A 41 -11.58 5.71 -15.30
C TYR A 41 -11.47 4.35 -14.64
N ASN A 42 -11.40 3.30 -15.44
CA ASN A 42 -11.18 1.92 -15.02
C ASN A 42 -9.81 1.41 -15.53
N SER A 43 -9.51 0.15 -15.28
CA SER A 43 -8.23 -0.44 -15.69
C SER A 43 -7.99 -0.49 -17.21
N GLY A 44 -9.06 -0.38 -18.02
CA GLY A 44 -8.97 -0.43 -19.48
C GLY A 44 -8.69 0.93 -20.13
N ASP A 45 -8.98 2.02 -19.44
CA ASP A 45 -8.90 3.40 -19.95
C ASP A 45 -8.07 4.37 -19.11
N LEU A 46 -7.50 3.92 -17.97
CA LEU A 46 -6.63 4.75 -17.12
C LEU A 46 -5.46 5.39 -17.90
N TRP A 47 -4.93 4.68 -18.88
CA TRP A 47 -3.82 5.13 -19.73
C TRP A 47 -4.17 6.40 -20.54
N GLU A 48 -5.45 6.65 -20.83
CA GLU A 48 -5.89 7.86 -21.53
C GLU A 48 -5.64 9.13 -20.69
N LEU A 49 -5.59 9.00 -19.37
CA LEU A 49 -5.37 10.12 -18.46
C LEU A 49 -3.90 10.28 -18.05
N ILE A 50 -3.23 9.18 -17.68
CA ILE A 50 -1.89 9.22 -17.05
C ILE A 50 -0.80 8.52 -17.90
N ASP A 51 -1.15 8.15 -19.15
CA ASP A 51 -0.23 7.57 -20.12
C ASP A 51 0.60 6.41 -19.54
N GLY A 52 1.91 6.37 -19.79
CA GLY A 52 2.80 5.31 -19.31
C GLY A 52 2.84 5.11 -17.78
N ALA A 53 2.37 6.10 -17.01
CA ALA A 53 2.24 5.93 -15.56
C ALA A 53 1.13 4.96 -15.15
N ALA A 54 0.20 4.59 -16.05
CA ALA A 54 -0.88 3.65 -15.75
C ALA A 54 -0.36 2.27 -15.32
N ASP A 55 0.72 1.80 -15.90
CA ASP A 55 1.27 0.46 -15.64
C ASP A 55 1.62 0.25 -14.16
N ILE A 56 2.16 1.27 -13.49
CA ILE A 56 2.47 1.14 -12.06
C ILE A 56 1.20 1.00 -11.23
N PHE A 57 0.14 1.77 -11.51
CA PHE A 57 -1.14 1.65 -10.81
C PHE A 57 -1.79 0.28 -11.04
N LEU A 58 -1.78 -0.21 -12.29
CA LEU A 58 -2.28 -1.53 -12.66
C LEU A 58 -1.53 -2.65 -11.95
N SER A 59 -0.22 -2.51 -11.73
CA SER A 59 0.59 -3.48 -11.00
C SER A 59 0.17 -3.63 -9.53
N TYR A 60 -0.52 -2.65 -8.96
CA TYR A 60 -1.13 -2.67 -7.63
C TYR A 60 -2.64 -2.95 -7.67
N TYR A 61 -3.12 -3.71 -8.65
CA TYR A 61 -4.51 -4.15 -8.78
C TYR A 61 -5.51 -3.00 -8.67
N PHE A 62 -5.23 -1.91 -9.39
CA PHE A 62 -6.11 -0.76 -9.55
C PHE A 62 -7.52 -1.19 -10.00
N GLN A 63 -8.55 -0.58 -9.44
CA GLN A 63 -9.95 -0.85 -9.75
C GLN A 63 -10.58 0.29 -10.55
N ASP A 64 -10.57 1.48 -10.00
CA ASP A 64 -11.11 2.69 -10.63
C ASP A 64 -10.48 3.95 -10.05
N LEU A 65 -10.58 5.02 -10.82
CA LEU A 65 -10.21 6.38 -10.46
C LEU A 65 -11.44 7.28 -10.62
N HIS A 66 -11.78 8.00 -9.58
CA HIS A 66 -12.79 9.04 -9.60
C HIS A 66 -12.14 10.41 -9.49
N ILE A 67 -12.54 11.36 -10.35
CA ILE A 67 -11.99 12.72 -10.37
C ILE A 67 -13.10 13.73 -10.17
N ALA A 68 -12.87 14.70 -9.30
CA ALA A 68 -13.66 15.92 -9.19
C ALA A 68 -12.78 17.15 -9.22
N GLU A 69 -13.30 18.24 -9.76
CA GLU A 69 -12.68 19.55 -9.74
C GLU A 69 -13.55 20.53 -8.97
N TYR A 70 -12.90 21.31 -8.10
CA TYR A 70 -13.52 22.38 -7.33
C TYR A 70 -13.00 23.71 -7.81
N THR A 71 -13.90 24.65 -8.09
CA THR A 71 -13.54 25.98 -8.58
C THR A 71 -13.94 27.07 -7.59
N SER A 72 -13.06 28.05 -7.38
CA SER A 72 -13.33 29.26 -6.63
C SER A 72 -12.60 30.42 -7.27
N LYS A 73 -13.33 31.29 -7.97
CA LYS A 73 -12.78 32.35 -8.83
C LYS A 73 -11.86 31.75 -9.92
N ASP A 74 -10.58 32.11 -9.88
CA ASP A 74 -9.51 31.67 -10.79
C ASP A 74 -8.68 30.49 -10.26
N ARG A 75 -9.08 29.92 -9.10
CA ARG A 75 -8.41 28.78 -8.46
C ARG A 75 -9.16 27.49 -8.75
N ILE A 76 -8.43 26.42 -8.97
CA ILE A 76 -8.97 25.07 -9.20
C ILE A 76 -8.25 24.09 -8.28
N ILE A 77 -9.00 23.23 -7.60
CA ILE A 77 -8.48 22.06 -6.91
C ILE A 77 -9.00 20.83 -7.64
N ARG A 78 -8.09 19.94 -8.00
CA ARG A 78 -8.45 18.60 -8.50
C ARG A 78 -8.26 17.58 -7.38
N VAL A 79 -9.25 16.70 -7.21
CA VAL A 79 -9.24 15.56 -6.29
C VAL A 79 -9.33 14.30 -7.11
N GLU A 80 -8.39 13.39 -6.91
CA GLU A 80 -8.28 12.10 -7.56
C GLU A 80 -8.33 10.99 -6.51
N LEU A 81 -9.29 10.07 -6.63
CA LEU A 81 -9.49 8.94 -5.72
C LEU A 81 -9.16 7.66 -6.47
N TYR A 82 -7.93 7.16 -6.33
CA TYR A 82 -7.50 5.89 -6.90
C TYR A 82 -7.86 4.75 -5.96
N ARG A 83 -8.82 3.91 -6.35
CA ARG A 83 -9.23 2.74 -5.59
C ARG A 83 -8.48 1.50 -6.05
N HIS A 84 -7.93 0.78 -5.08
CA HIS A 84 -7.26 -0.50 -5.26
C HIS A 84 -8.08 -1.63 -4.63
N ASN A 85 -7.79 -2.89 -4.98
CA ASN A 85 -8.55 -4.04 -4.46
C ASN A 85 -8.26 -4.35 -2.98
N SER A 86 -7.23 -3.73 -2.38
CA SER A 86 -6.89 -3.93 -0.97
C SER A 86 -6.12 -2.73 -0.38
N PRO A 87 -6.11 -2.55 0.96
CA PRO A 87 -5.29 -1.53 1.61
C PRO A 87 -3.79 -1.71 1.36
N ALA A 88 -3.30 -2.95 1.26
CA ALA A 88 -1.90 -3.22 0.95
C ALA A 88 -1.51 -2.69 -0.44
N ASN A 89 -2.40 -2.82 -1.43
CA ASN A 89 -2.14 -2.31 -2.77
C ASN A 89 -2.21 -0.78 -2.85
N ALA A 90 -3.15 -0.14 -2.12
CA ALA A 90 -3.17 1.32 -1.98
C ALA A 90 -1.91 1.83 -1.27
N TYR A 91 -1.44 1.12 -0.23
CA TYR A 91 -0.18 1.40 0.45
C TYR A 91 1.01 1.26 -0.50
N GLY A 92 1.02 0.24 -1.36
CA GLY A 92 2.10 -0.01 -2.30
C GLY A 92 2.30 1.16 -3.27
N ILE A 93 1.24 1.58 -3.96
CA ILE A 93 1.34 2.73 -4.88
C ILE A 93 1.65 4.03 -4.15
N TYR A 94 1.06 4.26 -2.96
CA TYR A 94 1.37 5.41 -2.11
C TYR A 94 2.88 5.46 -1.78
N THR A 95 3.48 4.34 -1.37
CA THR A 95 4.90 4.28 -1.03
C THR A 95 5.83 4.34 -2.24
N ALA A 96 5.35 3.93 -3.42
CA ALA A 96 6.10 4.03 -4.67
C ALA A 96 6.24 5.49 -5.16
N GLU A 97 5.26 6.35 -4.84
CA GLU A 97 5.30 7.77 -5.22
C GLU A 97 5.81 8.70 -4.11
N ARG A 98 5.80 8.24 -2.86
CA ARG A 98 6.26 9.02 -1.71
C ARG A 98 7.77 9.26 -1.74
N MET A 99 8.19 10.50 -1.53
CA MET A 99 9.61 10.85 -1.34
C MET A 99 9.93 11.03 0.16
N PRO A 100 11.10 10.56 0.64
CA PRO A 100 11.46 10.64 2.06
C PRO A 100 11.55 12.04 2.63
N ASP A 101 11.86 13.04 1.80
CA ASP A 101 12.02 14.45 2.15
C ASP A 101 10.71 15.24 2.12
N TYR A 102 9.61 14.65 1.65
CA TYR A 102 8.32 15.33 1.65
C TYR A 102 7.75 15.44 3.07
N PRO A 103 7.32 16.66 3.49
CA PRO A 103 6.68 16.86 4.78
C PRO A 103 5.47 15.97 4.96
N GLN A 104 5.41 15.26 6.08
CA GLN A 104 4.28 14.41 6.43
C GLN A 104 3.11 15.26 6.95
N VAL A 105 1.88 14.80 6.66
CA VAL A 105 0.63 15.42 7.12
C VAL A 105 -0.26 14.37 7.77
N ALA A 106 -0.96 14.79 8.84
CA ALA A 106 -1.87 13.92 9.58
C ALA A 106 -3.24 13.88 8.89
N VAL A 107 -3.38 13.04 7.86
CA VAL A 107 -4.63 12.76 7.15
C VAL A 107 -4.61 11.32 6.65
N GLY A 108 -5.75 10.64 6.70
CA GLY A 108 -5.84 9.23 6.39
C GLY A 108 -4.98 8.36 7.30
N SER A 109 -4.49 7.26 6.78
CA SER A 109 -3.53 6.41 7.48
C SER A 109 -2.10 6.98 7.45
N GLN A 110 -1.74 7.63 6.37
CA GLN A 110 -0.49 8.39 6.19
C GLN A 110 -0.64 9.34 5.00
N GLY A 111 -0.12 10.56 5.13
CA GLY A 111 -0.13 11.56 4.06
C GLY A 111 1.17 12.33 3.97
N TYR A 112 1.43 12.91 2.80
CA TYR A 112 2.55 13.81 2.56
C TYR A 112 2.12 14.99 1.68
N LYS A 113 2.91 16.04 1.70
CA LYS A 113 2.67 17.19 0.84
C LYS A 113 3.95 17.64 0.11
N SER A 114 3.74 18.23 -1.04
CA SER A 114 4.72 19.02 -1.78
C SER A 114 4.05 20.32 -2.24
N GLN A 115 4.77 21.17 -2.99
CA GLN A 115 4.19 22.45 -3.44
C GLN A 115 2.89 22.22 -4.24
N GLY A 116 1.77 22.76 -3.73
CA GLY A 116 0.46 22.67 -4.39
C GLY A 116 -0.15 21.26 -4.47
N VAL A 117 0.40 20.29 -3.76
CA VAL A 117 -0.05 18.89 -3.78
C VAL A 117 -0.10 18.33 -2.37
N LEU A 118 -1.17 17.59 -2.06
CA LEU A 118 -1.33 16.79 -0.85
C LEU A 118 -1.83 15.41 -1.23
N ASN A 119 -1.07 14.38 -0.89
CA ASN A 119 -1.42 13.00 -1.16
C ASN A 119 -1.54 12.20 0.14
N PHE A 120 -2.48 11.28 0.20
CA PHE A 120 -2.62 10.40 1.35
C PHE A 120 -3.23 9.05 0.98
N MET A 121 -3.07 8.07 1.86
CA MET A 121 -3.78 6.81 1.74
C MET A 121 -4.85 6.67 2.83
N ALA A 122 -5.99 6.09 2.48
CA ALA A 122 -7.09 5.76 3.38
C ALA A 122 -7.70 4.42 2.95
N GLY A 123 -7.47 3.36 3.72
CA GLY A 123 -7.93 2.02 3.38
C GLY A 123 -7.51 1.60 1.97
N ASN A 124 -8.47 1.33 1.11
CA ASN A 124 -8.25 0.93 -0.28
C ASN A 124 -7.95 2.09 -1.23
N TYR A 125 -7.90 3.32 -0.75
CA TYR A 125 -7.74 4.50 -1.59
C TYR A 125 -6.36 5.11 -1.45
N TYR A 126 -5.76 5.45 -2.59
CA TYR A 126 -4.70 6.43 -2.71
C TYR A 126 -5.31 7.73 -3.25
N VAL A 127 -5.22 8.80 -2.49
CA VAL A 127 -5.87 10.08 -2.78
C VAL A 127 -4.82 11.11 -3.14
N LYS A 128 -5.07 11.83 -4.24
CA LYS A 128 -4.26 12.98 -4.66
C LYS A 128 -5.15 14.23 -4.70
N ILE A 129 -4.71 15.29 -4.06
CA ILE A 129 -5.37 16.60 -4.05
C ILE A 129 -4.36 17.62 -4.52
N MET A 130 -4.67 18.33 -5.60
CA MET A 130 -3.71 19.23 -6.22
C MET A 130 -4.32 20.54 -6.65
N SER A 131 -3.52 21.60 -6.57
CA SER A 131 -3.80 22.89 -7.19
C SER A 131 -3.64 22.77 -8.70
N ALA A 132 -4.72 22.90 -9.46
CA ALA A 132 -4.76 22.66 -10.90
C ALA A 132 -5.00 23.94 -11.73
N GLY A 133 -5.25 25.09 -11.08
CA GLY A 133 -5.49 26.37 -11.74
C GLY A 133 -4.22 27.19 -11.96
N VAL A 134 -4.37 28.34 -12.61
CA VAL A 134 -3.28 29.30 -12.81
C VAL A 134 -2.86 29.95 -11.48
N THR A 135 -3.83 30.22 -10.61
CA THR A 135 -3.58 30.74 -9.26
C THR A 135 -3.46 29.56 -8.28
N GLU A 136 -2.34 29.50 -7.60
CA GLU A 136 -2.04 28.42 -6.62
C GLU A 136 -3.01 28.49 -5.43
N VAL A 137 -3.37 27.31 -4.94
CA VAL A 137 -4.18 27.12 -3.73
C VAL A 137 -3.24 26.85 -2.57
N ASP A 138 -3.47 27.55 -1.46
CA ASP A 138 -2.63 27.41 -0.27
C ASP A 138 -2.78 26.03 0.40
N ASP A 139 -1.72 25.57 1.06
CA ASP A 139 -1.63 24.27 1.73
C ASP A 139 -2.74 24.03 2.76
N ASN A 140 -3.17 25.06 3.50
CA ASN A 140 -4.23 24.93 4.49
C ASN A 140 -5.58 24.60 3.84
N THR A 141 -5.87 25.24 2.71
CA THR A 141 -7.07 24.96 1.91
C THR A 141 -7.06 23.52 1.40
N LEU A 142 -5.92 23.04 0.87
CA LEU A 142 -5.77 21.64 0.44
C LEU A 142 -5.96 20.67 1.62
N ALA A 143 -5.35 20.97 2.77
CA ALA A 143 -5.46 20.13 3.97
C ALA A 143 -6.90 20.07 4.53
N LEU A 144 -7.63 21.17 4.50
CA LEU A 144 -9.05 21.20 4.90
C LEU A 144 -9.92 20.34 3.98
N LEU A 145 -9.67 20.38 2.67
CA LEU A 145 -10.39 19.51 1.74
C LEU A 145 -9.99 18.04 1.92
N ALA A 146 -8.70 17.77 2.13
CA ALA A 146 -8.20 16.42 2.40
C ALA A 146 -8.87 15.78 3.62
N GLY A 147 -9.00 16.51 4.73
CA GLY A 147 -9.72 16.03 5.91
C GLY A 147 -11.19 15.69 5.62
N LYS A 148 -11.87 16.51 4.82
CA LYS A 148 -13.26 16.21 4.41
C LYS A 148 -13.38 15.01 3.50
N VAL A 149 -12.42 14.79 2.61
CA VAL A 149 -12.37 13.60 1.75
C VAL A 149 -12.12 12.36 2.59
N ASP A 150 -11.19 12.41 3.55
CA ASP A 150 -10.89 11.32 4.47
C ASP A 150 -12.12 10.95 5.33
N ASP A 151 -12.77 11.94 5.94
CA ASP A 151 -14.02 11.77 6.70
C ASP A 151 -15.12 11.09 5.86
N LEU A 152 -15.23 11.47 4.58
CA LEU A 152 -16.24 10.92 3.67
C LEU A 152 -15.93 9.48 3.26
N LEU A 153 -14.66 9.17 2.99
CA LEU A 153 -14.22 7.82 2.66
C LEU A 153 -14.43 6.86 3.83
N ALA A 154 -14.37 7.38 5.08
CA ALA A 154 -14.63 6.64 6.32
C ALA A 154 -13.89 5.29 6.39
N GLN A 155 -12.65 5.25 5.91
CA GLN A 155 -11.86 4.04 5.87
C GLN A 155 -11.19 3.79 7.24
N PRO A 156 -10.92 2.52 7.59
CA PRO A 156 -10.11 2.21 8.76
C PRO A 156 -8.74 2.89 8.68
N VAL A 157 -8.33 3.53 9.79
CA VAL A 157 -7.01 4.15 9.92
C VAL A 157 -5.99 3.08 10.32
N GLY A 158 -4.87 3.03 9.62
CA GLY A 158 -3.74 2.15 9.93
C GLY A 158 -2.95 1.75 8.69
N LEU A 159 -1.68 1.46 8.90
CA LEU A 159 -0.81 0.86 7.90
C LEU A 159 -0.97 -0.67 7.93
N PRO A 160 -0.56 -1.39 6.88
CA PRO A 160 -0.52 -2.85 6.91
C PRO A 160 0.26 -3.37 8.13
N GLU A 161 -0.29 -4.37 8.83
CA GLU A 161 0.31 -4.95 10.02
C GLU A 161 1.76 -5.38 9.80
N GLU A 162 2.06 -5.86 8.60
CA GLU A 162 3.38 -6.36 8.23
C GLU A 162 4.48 -5.30 8.38
N THR A 163 4.14 -4.02 8.29
CA THR A 163 5.11 -2.93 8.51
C THR A 163 5.61 -2.88 9.96
N THR A 164 4.84 -3.39 10.91
CA THR A 164 5.20 -3.40 12.35
C THR A 164 6.24 -4.47 12.69
N PHE A 165 6.42 -5.47 11.84
CA PHE A 165 7.39 -6.53 12.08
C PHE A 165 8.83 -6.09 11.79
N PHE A 166 9.03 -5.02 11.04
CA PHE A 166 10.35 -4.45 10.81
C PHE A 166 10.87 -3.74 12.07
N PRO A 167 12.14 -3.94 12.47
CA PRO A 167 12.73 -3.20 13.59
C PRO A 167 12.80 -1.69 13.28
N GLU A 168 12.53 -0.85 14.28
CA GLU A 168 12.62 0.61 14.10
C GLU A 168 14.08 1.11 14.18
N GLU A 169 14.93 0.41 14.94
CA GLU A 169 16.32 0.78 15.11
C GLU A 169 17.09 0.71 13.78
N GLY A 170 17.66 1.83 13.36
CA GLY A 170 18.45 1.94 12.14
C GLY A 170 17.62 1.93 10.85
N LYS A 171 16.29 1.93 10.93
CA LYS A 171 15.42 2.02 9.77
C LYS A 171 15.50 3.40 9.13
N ALA A 172 15.73 3.44 7.82
CA ALA A 172 15.73 4.69 7.08
C ALA A 172 14.33 5.31 7.07
N LEU A 173 14.26 6.65 7.12
CA LEU A 173 13.00 7.37 7.17
C LEU A 173 12.12 7.03 5.96
N LEU A 174 10.86 6.70 6.21
CA LEU A 174 9.84 6.42 5.19
C LEU A 174 10.29 5.38 4.15
N SER A 175 11.14 4.45 4.54
CA SER A 175 11.65 3.41 3.65
C SER A 175 10.76 2.17 3.55
N ASP A 176 9.76 2.08 4.41
CA ASP A 176 8.77 1.00 4.33
C ASP A 176 8.04 1.05 2.99
N SER A 177 7.86 -0.10 2.36
CA SER A 177 7.19 -0.22 1.07
C SER A 177 6.51 -1.58 0.92
N TYR A 178 5.59 -1.65 -0.05
CA TYR A 178 4.98 -2.90 -0.48
C TYR A 178 5.03 -3.00 -2.00
N ILE A 179 5.44 -4.15 -2.50
CA ILE A 179 5.47 -4.48 -3.92
C ILE A 179 4.51 -5.64 -4.13
N ALA A 180 3.48 -5.46 -4.95
CA ALA A 180 2.40 -6.43 -5.08
C ALA A 180 2.75 -7.66 -5.93
N GLN A 181 3.71 -7.54 -6.85
CA GLN A 181 4.08 -8.62 -7.77
C GLN A 181 5.49 -8.42 -8.33
N ASN A 182 6.08 -9.51 -8.81
CA ASN A 182 7.41 -9.50 -9.43
C ASN A 182 8.53 -8.94 -8.52
N PHE A 183 8.43 -9.20 -7.21
CA PHE A 183 9.47 -8.76 -6.29
C PHE A 183 10.82 -9.35 -6.69
N LEU A 184 11.89 -8.61 -6.53
CA LEU A 184 13.25 -8.93 -7.01
C LEU A 184 13.36 -9.19 -8.53
N GLY A 185 12.33 -8.82 -9.31
CA GLY A 185 12.30 -9.05 -10.75
C GLY A 185 11.81 -10.43 -11.17
N TYR A 186 11.34 -11.27 -10.24
CA TYR A 186 10.90 -12.63 -10.54
C TYR A 186 9.39 -12.78 -10.38
N SER A 187 8.74 -13.36 -11.40
CA SER A 187 7.28 -13.55 -11.42
C SER A 187 6.78 -14.54 -10.35
N PHE A 188 7.62 -15.42 -9.85
CA PHE A 188 7.29 -16.33 -8.75
C PHE A 188 7.41 -15.68 -7.36
N PHE A 189 8.18 -14.60 -7.21
CA PHE A 189 8.10 -13.75 -6.02
C PHE A 189 6.89 -12.83 -6.15
N ARG A 190 5.86 -13.15 -5.40
CA ARG A 190 4.60 -12.40 -5.39
C ARG A 190 4.76 -11.07 -4.65
N ALA A 191 3.90 -10.83 -3.68
CA ALA A 191 3.89 -9.63 -2.88
C ALA A 191 4.95 -9.67 -1.78
N ALA A 192 5.63 -8.54 -1.57
CA ALA A 192 6.60 -8.39 -0.49
C ALA A 192 6.48 -7.01 0.18
N TYR A 193 6.52 -6.99 1.49
CA TYR A 193 6.79 -5.78 2.27
C TYR A 193 8.30 -5.64 2.43
N SER A 194 8.80 -4.43 2.47
CA SER A 194 10.23 -4.20 2.73
C SER A 194 10.49 -2.91 3.49
N ALA A 195 11.65 -2.85 4.13
CA ALA A 195 12.19 -1.65 4.76
C ALA A 195 13.70 -1.58 4.52
N ARG A 196 14.27 -0.38 4.56
CA ARG A 196 15.71 -0.16 4.35
C ARG A 196 16.39 0.28 5.64
N TYR A 197 17.64 -0.13 5.77
CA TYR A 197 18.47 0.08 6.95
C TYR A 197 19.88 0.54 6.56
N GLY A 198 20.62 1.04 7.56
CA GLY A 198 21.97 1.56 7.35
C GLY A 198 21.97 3.08 7.11
N VAL A 199 23.17 3.67 7.09
CA VAL A 199 23.35 5.13 7.03
C VAL A 199 22.74 5.76 5.78
N GLN A 200 22.74 5.01 4.65
CA GLN A 200 22.18 5.44 3.36
C GLN A 200 20.99 4.58 2.94
N GLY A 201 20.45 3.73 3.83
CA GLY A 201 19.37 2.80 3.48
C GLY A 201 19.81 1.71 2.51
N GLU A 202 21.08 1.29 2.58
CA GLU A 202 21.66 0.31 1.68
C GLU A 202 21.15 -1.11 1.90
N ILE A 203 20.95 -1.52 3.16
CA ILE A 203 20.46 -2.86 3.49
C ILE A 203 18.95 -2.90 3.29
N GLN A 204 18.46 -3.85 2.53
CA GLN A 204 17.03 -4.09 2.36
C GLN A 204 16.61 -5.35 3.10
N VAL A 205 15.63 -5.22 3.98
CA VAL A 205 14.97 -6.34 4.66
C VAL A 205 13.57 -6.47 4.09
N PHE A 206 13.14 -7.69 3.77
CA PHE A 206 11.81 -7.93 3.21
C PHE A 206 11.07 -9.06 3.92
N LEU A 207 9.76 -9.05 3.79
CA LEU A 207 8.82 -10.03 4.35
C LEU A 207 7.79 -10.43 3.29
N ILE A 208 7.69 -11.73 3.03
CA ILE A 208 6.65 -12.33 2.20
C ILE A 208 5.75 -13.19 3.09
N ARG A 209 4.43 -13.03 2.95
CA ARG A 209 3.41 -13.80 3.69
C ARG A 209 2.70 -14.74 2.73
N LEU A 210 2.91 -16.05 2.88
CA LEU A 210 2.32 -17.12 2.07
C LEU A 210 2.17 -18.37 2.93
N THR A 211 1.41 -19.36 2.46
CA THR A 211 1.41 -20.67 3.13
C THR A 211 2.79 -21.32 3.05
N PRO A 212 3.14 -22.23 3.99
CA PRO A 212 4.42 -22.94 3.94
C PRO A 212 4.66 -23.67 2.62
N GLU A 213 3.61 -24.24 2.03
CA GLU A 213 3.67 -24.95 0.75
C GLU A 213 3.97 -24.01 -0.41
N GLU A 214 3.37 -22.79 -0.41
CA GLU A 214 3.66 -21.76 -1.42
C GLU A 214 5.09 -21.23 -1.28
N ILE A 215 5.56 -21.04 -0.04
CA ILE A 215 6.96 -20.62 0.23
C ILE A 215 7.92 -21.70 -0.28
N GLN A 216 7.66 -22.95 0.03
CA GLN A 216 8.49 -24.07 -0.42
C GLN A 216 8.59 -24.10 -1.96
N LYS A 217 7.44 -24.03 -2.65
CA LYS A 217 7.39 -24.00 -4.11
C LYS A 217 8.14 -22.79 -4.72
N MET A 218 7.98 -21.63 -4.10
CA MET A 218 8.66 -20.42 -4.51
C MET A 218 10.19 -20.54 -4.35
N LEU A 219 10.66 -21.06 -3.23
CA LEU A 219 12.08 -21.31 -2.96
C LEU A 219 12.68 -22.35 -3.93
N GLU A 220 11.93 -23.42 -4.26
CA GLU A 220 12.35 -24.41 -5.25
C GLU A 220 12.56 -23.80 -6.63
N GLN A 221 11.64 -22.90 -7.07
CA GLN A 221 11.78 -22.18 -8.33
C GLN A 221 12.99 -21.25 -8.30
N TYR A 222 13.20 -20.54 -7.18
CA TYR A 222 14.30 -19.61 -7.01
C TYR A 222 15.67 -20.34 -7.05
N PHE A 223 15.82 -21.42 -6.28
CA PHE A 223 17.05 -22.22 -6.28
C PHE A 223 17.34 -22.85 -7.66
N ALA A 224 16.30 -23.37 -8.33
CA ALA A 224 16.45 -23.92 -9.66
C ALA A 224 16.92 -22.87 -10.67
N MET A 225 16.36 -21.65 -10.62
CA MET A 225 16.75 -20.54 -11.50
C MET A 225 18.20 -20.09 -11.25
N MET A 226 18.61 -20.01 -9.99
CA MET A 226 19.97 -19.62 -9.61
C MET A 226 20.98 -20.76 -9.76
N LYS A 227 20.55 -21.97 -10.13
CA LYS A 227 21.40 -23.19 -10.14
C LYS A 227 22.08 -23.41 -8.78
N ALA A 228 21.44 -22.94 -7.72
CA ALA A 228 21.95 -23.04 -6.38
C ALA A 228 21.68 -24.47 -5.85
N ASP A 229 22.71 -25.15 -5.41
CA ASP A 229 22.52 -26.30 -4.52
C ASP A 229 21.76 -25.78 -3.30
N LYS A 230 20.77 -26.56 -2.81
CA LYS A 230 20.01 -26.20 -1.60
C LYS A 230 20.97 -26.06 -0.42
N VAL A 231 21.53 -24.87 -0.26
CA VAL A 231 22.38 -24.56 0.89
C VAL A 231 21.43 -24.16 2.02
N THR A 232 20.90 -25.17 2.71
CA THR A 232 20.28 -24.96 4.02
C THR A 232 21.41 -24.66 4.98
N LEU A 233 21.59 -23.38 5.32
CA LEU A 233 22.36 -23.04 6.50
C LEU A 233 21.58 -23.61 7.72
N LYS A 234 22.29 -24.06 8.76
CA LYS A 234 21.68 -24.59 9.98
C LYS A 234 20.45 -23.78 10.41
N ASP A 235 19.39 -24.46 10.85
CA ASP A 235 18.22 -23.87 11.50
C ASP A 235 17.27 -23.05 10.60
N GLY A 236 17.03 -23.48 9.34
CA GLY A 236 16.03 -22.88 8.46
C GLY A 236 16.47 -21.60 7.77
N TYR A 237 17.76 -21.30 7.76
CA TYR A 237 18.36 -20.24 6.97
C TYR A 237 18.83 -20.75 5.61
N TYR A 238 18.75 -19.89 4.59
CA TYR A 238 19.25 -20.14 3.25
C TYR A 238 20.09 -18.93 2.80
N THR A 239 21.08 -19.18 1.98
CA THR A 239 21.82 -18.14 1.27
C THR A 239 21.80 -18.47 -0.20
N VAL A 240 21.52 -17.48 -1.04
CA VAL A 240 21.49 -17.59 -2.50
C VAL A 240 22.38 -16.52 -3.09
N GLU A 241 23.26 -16.90 -3.99
CA GLU A 241 23.98 -15.94 -4.83
C GLU A 241 23.10 -15.66 -6.05
N ASP A 242 22.36 -14.56 -5.99
CA ASP A 242 21.48 -14.10 -7.05
C ASP A 242 22.25 -13.25 -8.05
N MET A 243 22.20 -13.61 -9.34
CA MET A 243 22.98 -12.94 -10.37
C MET A 243 22.55 -11.47 -10.61
N PHE A 244 21.35 -11.07 -10.18
CA PHE A 244 20.84 -9.70 -10.37
C PHE A 244 20.78 -8.92 -9.05
N ASN A 245 20.55 -9.62 -7.93
CA ASN A 245 20.30 -9.02 -6.62
C ASN A 245 21.48 -9.22 -5.63
N GLY A 246 22.56 -9.92 -6.07
CA GLY A 246 23.69 -10.23 -5.21
C GLY A 246 23.36 -11.32 -4.18
N ARG A 247 24.05 -11.31 -3.05
CA ARG A 247 23.82 -12.29 -1.99
C ARG A 247 22.50 -12.01 -1.26
N VAL A 248 21.61 -13.01 -1.24
CA VAL A 248 20.31 -12.98 -0.58
C VAL A 248 20.30 -13.95 0.60
N PHE A 249 20.05 -13.43 1.79
CA PHE A 249 19.87 -14.24 2.99
C PHE A 249 18.39 -14.40 3.28
N LEU A 250 17.95 -15.62 3.58
CA LEU A 250 16.56 -15.96 3.76
C LEU A 250 16.33 -16.76 5.05
N LYS A 251 15.18 -16.55 5.69
CA LYS A 251 14.70 -17.35 6.83
C LYS A 251 13.21 -17.57 6.72
N GLN A 252 12.80 -18.86 6.71
CA GLN A 252 11.38 -19.22 6.82
C GLN A 252 10.97 -19.38 8.28
N LYS A 253 9.82 -18.81 8.65
CA LYS A 253 9.13 -19.04 9.92
C LYS A 253 7.62 -19.12 9.67
N GLY A 254 7.05 -20.30 9.85
CA GLY A 254 5.61 -20.54 9.61
C GLY A 254 5.19 -20.07 8.22
N ASN A 255 4.21 -19.19 8.15
CA ASN A 255 3.64 -18.60 6.93
C ASN A 255 4.43 -17.39 6.42
N SER A 256 5.69 -17.27 6.77
CA SER A 256 6.51 -16.10 6.45
C SER A 256 7.88 -16.48 5.92
N LEU A 257 8.31 -15.78 4.87
CA LEU A 257 9.69 -15.76 4.42
C LEU A 257 10.26 -14.37 4.65
N VAL A 258 11.30 -14.28 5.48
CA VAL A 258 12.07 -13.05 5.71
C VAL A 258 13.33 -13.11 4.86
N GLY A 259 13.72 -11.99 4.27
CA GLY A 259 14.97 -11.93 3.52
C GLY A 259 15.73 -10.63 3.74
N VAL A 260 17.04 -10.68 3.50
CA VAL A 260 17.97 -9.55 3.60
C VAL A 260 18.83 -9.50 2.35
N LEU A 261 18.97 -8.31 1.80
CA LEU A 261 19.73 -7.97 0.58
C LEU A 261 20.73 -6.85 0.86
N ASN A 262 21.65 -6.69 -0.10
CA ASN A 262 22.57 -5.56 -0.14
C ASN A 262 23.52 -5.48 1.08
N THR A 263 23.85 -6.62 1.65
CA THR A 263 24.93 -6.77 2.61
C THR A 263 25.72 -8.04 2.33
N SER A 264 27.02 -7.98 2.49
CA SER A 264 27.90 -9.16 2.46
C SER A 264 28.22 -9.69 3.88
N ASP A 265 27.85 -8.91 4.93
CA ASP A 265 28.08 -9.30 6.31
C ASP A 265 26.96 -10.23 6.80
N GLU A 266 27.30 -11.52 6.87
CA GLU A 266 26.38 -12.58 7.31
C GLU A 266 25.84 -12.31 8.73
N LYS A 267 26.66 -11.78 9.64
CA LYS A 267 26.24 -11.49 11.01
C LYS A 267 25.13 -10.43 11.03
N THR A 268 25.30 -9.37 10.28
CA THR A 268 24.28 -8.32 10.12
C THR A 268 23.02 -8.89 9.47
N ALA A 269 23.15 -9.71 8.42
CA ALA A 269 21.99 -10.32 7.78
C ALA A 269 21.21 -11.22 8.75
N LEU A 270 21.88 -12.09 9.50
CA LEU A 270 21.26 -12.97 10.49
C LEU A 270 20.58 -12.19 11.62
N ASP A 271 21.16 -11.07 12.06
CA ASP A 271 20.55 -10.20 13.07
C ASP A 271 19.20 -9.64 12.60
N TYR A 272 19.13 -9.09 11.38
CA TYR A 272 17.86 -8.60 10.82
C TYR A 272 16.84 -9.72 10.58
N LEU A 273 17.27 -10.86 10.04
CA LEU A 273 16.39 -12.03 9.85
C LEU A 273 15.74 -12.45 11.18
N ASN A 274 16.54 -12.48 12.27
CA ASN A 274 16.03 -12.84 13.59
C ASN A 274 15.11 -11.76 14.16
N LYS A 275 15.51 -10.49 14.12
CA LYS A 275 14.71 -9.38 14.64
C LYS A 275 13.31 -9.31 14.01
N VAL A 276 13.19 -9.60 12.71
CA VAL A 276 11.87 -9.69 12.06
C VAL A 276 11.17 -10.98 12.45
N ALA A 277 11.86 -12.13 12.36
CA ALA A 277 11.25 -13.42 12.66
C ALA A 277 10.71 -13.50 14.11
N ASP A 278 11.39 -12.89 15.08
CA ASP A 278 10.97 -12.89 16.49
C ASP A 278 9.66 -12.13 16.72
N LYS A 279 9.34 -11.15 15.89
CA LYS A 279 8.07 -10.41 15.93
C LYS A 279 6.91 -11.11 15.21
N LEU A 280 7.20 -12.10 14.36
CA LEU A 280 6.17 -12.83 13.63
C LEU A 280 5.43 -13.81 14.56
N PRO A 281 4.10 -13.97 14.37
CA PRO A 281 3.28 -14.88 15.16
C PRO A 281 3.69 -16.35 15.00
#